data_3fd4f9feff3fedfa9a0c10c3d27fe17b
#
_entry.id   3fd4f9feff3fedfa9a0c10c3d27fe17b
#
_cell.length_a   1.000
_cell.length_b   1.000
_cell.length_c   1.000
_cell.angle_alpha   90.00
_cell.angle_beta   90.00
_cell.angle_gamma   90.00
#
_symmetry.space_group_name_H-M   'P 1'
#
loop_
_entity.id
_entity.type
_entity.pdbx_description
1 polymer ?
#
loop_
_entity_poly.entity_id
_entity_poly.type
_entity_poly.pdbx_seq_one_letter_code
_entity_poly.pdbx_strand_id
1 'polypeptide(L)'
;MSKNTLDKKEAIQSLVRTAVESYATGFQARHEGEVDNPEGTLNMKIHNVFIAALGSDIQYYSALVRSLDSSLGNMLEKLAISIAMFSYEVKREVQGPLGPEQTSKIADLLEKYKRRELTPPSTDDYQPLRVKPTDDKLSVKRHDSDYYLIDKETGE
;
A
#
# COMPACT_ATOMS: atom_id res chain seq x y z
N MET A 1 -3.98 25.14 20.49
CA MET A 1 -3.82 23.74 20.08
C MET A 1 -4.13 22.86 21.28
N SER A 2 -5.00 21.87 21.13
CA SER A 2 -5.37 20.97 22.23
C SER A 2 -4.15 20.11 22.61
N LYS A 3 -4.00 19.78 23.92
CA LYS A 3 -2.95 18.91 24.46
C LYS A 3 -2.87 17.58 23.71
N ASN A 4 -4.01 17.03 23.31
CA ASN A 4 -4.12 15.78 22.55
C ASN A 4 -3.49 15.86 21.15
N THR A 5 -3.53 17.04 20.50
CA THR A 5 -2.93 17.24 19.17
C THR A 5 -1.40 17.34 19.26
N LEU A 6 -0.87 17.89 20.33
CA LEU A 6 0.57 18.00 20.59
C LEU A 6 1.16 16.61 20.84
N ASP A 7 0.54 15.82 21.73
CA ASP A 7 0.95 14.45 22.04
C ASP A 7 0.94 13.54 20.82
N LYS A 8 -0.05 13.68 19.92
CA LYS A 8 -0.14 12.92 18.67
C LYS A 8 0.98 13.29 17.70
N LYS A 9 1.32 14.57 17.57
CA LYS A 9 2.42 15.04 16.72
C LYS A 9 3.76 14.46 17.18
N GLU A 10 4.03 14.50 18.48
CA GLU A 10 5.25 13.96 19.06
C GLU A 10 5.36 12.44 18.87
N ALA A 11 4.24 11.72 19.06
CA ALA A 11 4.17 10.29 18.82
C ALA A 11 4.48 9.93 17.34
N ILE A 12 3.92 10.67 16.39
CA ILE A 12 4.18 10.48 14.95
C ILE A 12 5.66 10.78 14.64
N GLN A 13 6.22 11.86 15.18
CA GLN A 13 7.63 12.19 14.96
C GLN A 13 8.57 11.12 15.51
N SER A 14 8.28 10.60 16.70
CA SER A 14 9.03 9.49 17.30
C SER A 14 8.94 8.22 16.46
N LEU A 15 7.73 7.89 15.98
CA LEU A 15 7.50 6.73 15.11
C LEU A 15 8.32 6.83 13.81
N VAL A 16 8.27 7.99 13.14
CA VAL A 16 9.03 8.24 11.91
C VAL A 16 10.53 8.09 12.14
N ARG A 17 11.04 8.71 13.20
CA ARG A 17 12.47 8.63 13.53
C ARG A 17 12.89 7.18 13.77
N THR A 18 12.18 6.47 14.63
CA THR A 18 12.48 5.06 14.94
C THR A 18 12.41 4.17 13.70
N ALA A 19 11.42 4.37 12.83
CA ALA A 19 11.29 3.61 11.60
C ALA A 19 12.47 3.83 10.64
N VAL A 20 12.90 5.09 10.47
CA VAL A 20 14.03 5.44 9.61
C VAL A 20 15.35 4.91 10.17
N GLU A 21 15.60 5.09 11.47
CA GLU A 21 16.81 4.60 12.13
C GLU A 21 16.90 3.07 12.07
N SER A 22 15.82 2.38 12.39
CA SER A 22 15.75 0.91 12.31
C SER A 22 15.95 0.41 10.88
N TYR A 23 15.36 1.10 9.91
CA TYR A 23 15.53 0.76 8.50
C TYR A 23 16.97 0.93 8.05
N ALA A 24 17.59 2.08 8.34
CA ALA A 24 18.96 2.39 7.95
C ALA A 24 19.95 1.36 8.56
N THR A 25 19.83 1.11 9.87
CA THR A 25 20.66 0.12 10.56
C THR A 25 20.47 -1.30 10.00
N GLY A 26 19.23 -1.69 9.78
CA GLY A 26 18.93 -3.03 9.24
C GLY A 26 19.34 -3.17 7.76
N PHE A 27 19.30 -2.11 6.98
CA PHE A 27 19.78 -2.12 5.60
C PHE A 27 21.30 -2.23 5.55
N GLN A 28 22.01 -1.40 6.35
CA GLN A 28 23.45 -1.46 6.48
C GLN A 28 23.93 -2.84 6.90
N ALA A 29 23.39 -3.39 7.98
CA ALA A 29 23.79 -4.69 8.51
C ALA A 29 23.61 -5.84 7.49
N ARG A 30 22.59 -5.77 6.64
CA ARG A 30 22.37 -6.78 5.59
C ARG A 30 23.38 -6.73 4.46
N HIS A 31 23.95 -5.54 4.18
CA HIS A 31 24.77 -5.32 3.00
C HIS A 31 26.24 -5.05 3.30
N GLU A 32 26.59 -4.90 4.58
CA GLU A 32 27.94 -4.55 5.01
C GLU A 32 29.01 -5.59 4.64
N GLY A 33 28.65 -6.85 4.51
CA GLY A 33 29.57 -7.92 4.12
C GLY A 33 29.42 -8.41 2.68
N GLU A 34 28.51 -7.81 1.89
CA GLU A 34 28.20 -8.31 0.54
C GLU A 34 29.09 -7.70 -0.56
N VAL A 35 29.80 -6.60 -0.28
CA VAL A 35 30.66 -5.88 -1.26
C VAL A 35 31.71 -6.82 -1.84
N ASP A 36 32.36 -7.61 -0.96
CA ASP A 36 33.46 -8.49 -1.30
C ASP A 36 33.03 -9.98 -1.45
N ASN A 37 31.73 -10.24 -1.41
CA ASN A 37 31.19 -11.60 -1.51
C ASN A 37 30.59 -11.89 -2.89
N PRO A 38 31.32 -12.60 -3.80
CA PRO A 38 30.82 -12.92 -5.13
C PRO A 38 29.56 -13.81 -5.13
N GLU A 39 29.35 -14.57 -4.06
CA GLU A 39 28.20 -15.46 -3.84
C GLU A 39 27.09 -14.79 -3.03
N GLY A 40 27.24 -13.50 -2.69
CA GLY A 40 26.25 -12.74 -1.95
C GLY A 40 24.92 -12.62 -2.69
N THR A 41 23.83 -12.45 -1.92
CA THR A 41 22.47 -12.37 -2.47
C THR A 41 22.27 -11.21 -3.43
N LEU A 42 23.05 -10.15 -3.33
CA LEU A 42 23.04 -9.02 -4.27
C LEU A 42 23.66 -9.44 -5.62
N ASN A 43 24.75 -10.16 -5.60
CA ASN A 43 25.47 -10.58 -6.80
C ASN A 43 24.76 -11.72 -7.54
N MET A 44 24.15 -12.67 -6.82
CA MET A 44 23.39 -13.78 -7.42
C MET A 44 22.11 -13.34 -8.17
N LYS A 45 21.54 -12.19 -7.85
CA LYS A 45 20.27 -11.74 -8.44
C LYS A 45 20.42 -11.07 -9.81
N ILE A 46 21.64 -10.96 -10.35
CA ILE A 46 21.85 -10.23 -11.58
C ILE A 46 21.93 -11.17 -12.76
N HIS A 47 20.80 -11.35 -13.42
CA HIS A 47 20.68 -12.08 -14.68
C HIS A 47 20.73 -11.16 -15.91
N ASN A 48 21.13 -9.90 -15.73
CA ASN A 48 21.19 -8.97 -16.84
C ASN A 48 22.58 -9.00 -17.47
N VAL A 49 22.67 -9.62 -18.63
CA VAL A 49 23.92 -9.80 -19.39
C VAL A 49 24.61 -8.46 -19.69
N PHE A 50 23.86 -7.39 -19.91
CA PHE A 50 24.43 -6.06 -20.17
C PHE A 50 25.08 -5.47 -18.90
N ILE A 51 24.43 -5.61 -17.75
CA ILE A 51 24.99 -5.15 -16.47
C ILE A 51 26.23 -5.98 -16.13
N ALA A 52 26.19 -7.30 -16.32
CA ALA A 52 27.33 -8.19 -16.10
C ALA A 52 28.54 -7.80 -16.99
N ALA A 53 28.31 -7.38 -18.20
CA ALA A 53 29.35 -6.91 -19.13
C ALA A 53 30.02 -5.59 -18.69
N LEU A 54 29.37 -4.79 -17.82
CA LEU A 54 29.92 -3.53 -17.31
C LEU A 54 30.83 -3.71 -16.07
N GLY A 55 30.95 -4.92 -15.57
CA GLY A 55 31.83 -5.27 -14.47
C GLY A 55 31.14 -5.42 -13.10
N SER A 56 31.85 -6.01 -12.18
CA SER A 56 31.37 -6.41 -10.84
C SER A 56 30.83 -5.25 -10.01
N ASP A 57 31.51 -4.10 -10.07
CA ASP A 57 31.14 -2.94 -9.28
C ASP A 57 29.76 -2.37 -9.71
N ILE A 58 29.57 -2.21 -11.02
CA ILE A 58 28.27 -1.73 -11.56
C ILE A 58 27.19 -2.75 -11.28
N GLN A 59 27.52 -4.02 -11.36
CA GLN A 59 26.65 -5.12 -11.02
C GLN A 59 26.20 -5.02 -9.56
N TYR A 60 27.13 -4.87 -8.63
CA TYR A 60 26.87 -4.73 -7.21
C TYR A 60 25.99 -3.49 -6.90
N TYR A 61 26.40 -2.29 -7.39
CA TYR A 61 25.66 -1.08 -7.11
C TYR A 61 24.24 -1.10 -7.72
N SER A 62 24.06 -1.69 -8.89
CA SER A 62 22.74 -1.86 -9.49
C SER A 62 21.83 -2.75 -8.64
N ALA A 63 22.36 -3.82 -8.05
CA ALA A 63 21.62 -4.70 -7.16
C ALA A 63 21.30 -4.02 -5.82
N LEU A 64 22.28 -3.25 -5.28
CA LEU A 64 22.10 -2.49 -4.06
C LEU A 64 20.98 -1.44 -4.18
N VAL A 65 21.00 -0.66 -5.26
CA VAL A 65 19.95 0.35 -5.53
C VAL A 65 18.58 -0.30 -5.65
N ARG A 66 18.47 -1.43 -6.34
CA ARG A 66 17.21 -2.17 -6.46
C ARG A 66 16.73 -2.72 -5.10
N SER A 67 17.66 -3.23 -4.27
CA SER A 67 17.35 -3.68 -2.91
C SER A 67 16.89 -2.53 -2.02
N LEU A 68 17.55 -1.37 -2.13
CA LEU A 68 17.19 -0.15 -1.42
C LEU A 68 15.77 0.31 -1.81
N ASP A 69 15.49 0.43 -3.10
CA ASP A 69 14.20 0.90 -3.63
C ASP A 69 13.04 0.01 -3.14
N SER A 70 13.18 -1.31 -3.31
CA SER A 70 12.15 -2.26 -2.87
C SER A 70 11.95 -2.25 -1.35
N SER A 71 13.03 -2.24 -0.57
CA SER A 71 12.94 -2.28 0.90
C SER A 71 12.48 -0.95 1.49
N LEU A 72 12.84 0.18 0.86
CA LEU A 72 12.38 1.51 1.23
C LEU A 72 10.86 1.65 0.99
N GLY A 73 10.37 1.18 -0.16
CA GLY A 73 8.94 1.14 -0.46
C GLY A 73 8.15 0.40 0.61
N ASN A 74 8.59 -0.79 0.99
CA ASN A 74 7.97 -1.58 2.05
C ASN A 74 8.02 -0.89 3.44
N MET A 75 9.11 -0.18 3.74
CA MET A 75 9.22 0.59 4.99
C MET A 75 8.25 1.76 5.00
N LEU A 76 8.17 2.52 3.91
CA LEU A 76 7.27 3.67 3.78
C LEU A 76 5.80 3.25 3.86
N GLU A 77 5.42 2.14 3.24
CA GLU A 77 4.08 1.57 3.33
C GLU A 77 3.70 1.24 4.78
N LYS A 78 4.56 0.51 5.50
CA LYS A 78 4.34 0.17 6.91
C LYS A 78 4.26 1.41 7.79
N LEU A 79 5.09 2.41 7.53
CA LEU A 79 5.08 3.68 8.25
C LEU A 79 3.78 4.45 8.02
N ALA A 80 3.32 4.53 6.77
CA ALA A 80 2.06 5.18 6.42
C ALA A 80 0.86 4.53 7.13
N ILE A 81 0.81 3.19 7.17
CA ILE A 81 -0.22 2.43 7.91
C ILE A 81 -0.15 2.75 9.39
N SER A 82 1.04 2.73 9.97
CA SER A 82 1.23 3.00 11.41
C SER A 82 0.79 4.42 11.78
N ILE A 83 1.03 5.39 10.91
CA ILE A 83 0.53 6.77 11.08
C ILE A 83 -1.00 6.81 10.93
N ALA A 84 -1.56 6.13 9.93
CA ALA A 84 -3.01 6.08 9.72
C ALA A 84 -3.73 5.49 10.95
N MET A 85 -3.15 4.50 11.62
CA MET A 85 -3.71 3.86 12.81
C MET A 85 -3.92 4.80 13.99
N PHE A 86 -3.35 5.99 14.02
CA PHE A 86 -3.65 7.00 15.05
C PHE A 86 -5.08 7.57 14.94
N SER A 87 -5.65 7.59 13.72
CA SER A 87 -6.99 8.14 13.46
C SER A 87 -7.97 7.14 12.89
N TYR A 88 -7.47 6.09 12.25
CA TYR A 88 -8.27 5.14 11.48
C TYR A 88 -8.09 3.72 12.00
N GLU A 89 -9.14 2.90 11.88
CA GLU A 89 -9.04 1.46 11.88
C GLU A 89 -8.62 1.04 10.47
N VAL A 90 -7.55 0.23 10.34
CA VAL A 90 -7.02 -0.21 9.05
C VAL A 90 -7.45 -1.64 8.80
N LYS A 91 -8.17 -1.88 7.71
CA LYS A 91 -8.60 -3.22 7.25
C LYS A 91 -8.04 -3.51 5.86
N ARG A 92 -7.69 -4.76 5.61
CA ARG A 92 -7.27 -5.25 4.28
C ARG A 92 -8.40 -5.92 3.51
N GLU A 93 -9.46 -6.23 4.20
CA GLU A 93 -10.59 -6.97 3.64
C GLU A 93 -11.87 -6.25 3.99
N VAL A 94 -12.71 -6.05 2.99
CA VAL A 94 -14.06 -5.53 3.16
C VAL A 94 -15.04 -6.58 2.67
N GLN A 95 -16.01 -6.92 3.51
CA GLN A 95 -17.11 -7.79 3.16
C GLN A 95 -18.41 -6.99 3.16
N GLY A 96 -19.22 -7.18 2.13
CA GLY A 96 -20.52 -6.52 2.04
C GLY A 96 -21.57 -7.41 1.35
N PRO A 97 -22.82 -7.32 1.80
CA PRO A 97 -23.90 -7.96 1.09
C PRO A 97 -24.19 -7.19 -0.19
N LEU A 98 -24.24 -7.90 -1.32
CA LEU A 98 -24.63 -7.36 -2.63
C LEU A 98 -25.86 -8.13 -3.14
N GLY A 99 -26.89 -7.39 -3.52
CA GLY A 99 -28.03 -7.92 -4.23
C GLY A 99 -27.79 -8.00 -5.75
N PRO A 100 -28.63 -8.77 -6.47
CA PRO A 100 -28.54 -8.88 -7.93
C PRO A 100 -28.65 -7.52 -8.64
N GLU A 101 -29.52 -6.65 -8.15
CA GLU A 101 -29.70 -5.29 -8.69
C GLU A 101 -28.44 -4.43 -8.55
N GLN A 102 -27.80 -4.45 -7.38
CA GLN A 102 -26.55 -3.74 -7.17
C GLN A 102 -25.42 -4.27 -8.05
N THR A 103 -25.34 -5.60 -8.21
CA THR A 103 -24.36 -6.23 -9.08
C THR A 103 -24.56 -5.79 -10.54
N SER A 104 -25.80 -5.69 -11.02
CA SER A 104 -26.10 -5.18 -12.37
C SER A 104 -25.68 -3.71 -12.52
N LYS A 105 -26.03 -2.86 -11.55
CA LYS A 105 -25.65 -1.44 -11.56
C LYS A 105 -24.13 -1.24 -11.53
N ILE A 106 -23.41 -2.08 -10.78
CA ILE A 106 -21.93 -2.05 -10.77
C ILE A 106 -21.38 -2.40 -12.15
N ALA A 107 -21.93 -3.43 -12.81
CA ALA A 107 -21.50 -3.83 -14.15
C ALA A 107 -21.74 -2.72 -15.19
N ASP A 108 -22.92 -2.08 -15.15
CA ASP A 108 -23.27 -0.95 -16.02
C ASP A 108 -22.33 0.24 -15.81
N LEU A 109 -22.03 0.56 -14.54
CA LEU A 109 -21.12 1.66 -14.18
C LEU A 109 -19.70 1.40 -14.70
N LEU A 110 -19.19 0.18 -14.50
CA LEU A 110 -17.87 -0.23 -15.00
C LEU A 110 -17.79 -0.16 -16.53
N GLU A 111 -18.88 -0.51 -17.22
CA GLU A 111 -18.92 -0.44 -18.69
C GLU A 111 -18.89 1.01 -19.18
N LYS A 112 -19.64 1.92 -18.53
CA LYS A 112 -19.59 3.35 -18.82
C LYS A 112 -18.21 3.96 -18.61
N TYR A 113 -17.50 3.56 -17.55
CA TYR A 113 -16.10 3.98 -17.36
C TYR A 113 -15.18 3.45 -18.45
N LYS A 114 -15.32 2.19 -18.85
CA LYS A 114 -14.53 1.62 -19.94
C LYS A 114 -14.75 2.37 -21.26
N ARG A 115 -15.98 2.80 -21.52
CA ARG A 115 -16.35 3.58 -22.71
C ARG A 115 -15.99 5.07 -22.59
N ARG A 116 -15.47 5.51 -21.44
CA ARG A 116 -15.18 6.91 -21.11
C ARG A 116 -16.41 7.84 -21.18
N GLU A 117 -17.59 7.31 -20.94
CA GLU A 117 -18.84 8.07 -20.89
C GLU A 117 -18.95 8.87 -19.58
N LEU A 118 -18.28 8.44 -18.53
CA LEU A 118 -18.19 9.10 -17.22
C LEU A 118 -16.74 9.58 -16.99
N THR A 119 -16.47 10.84 -17.33
CA THR A 119 -15.16 11.45 -17.14
C THR A 119 -15.32 12.95 -16.84
N PRO A 120 -14.77 13.46 -15.71
CA PRO A 120 -14.14 12.72 -14.60
C PRO A 120 -15.18 11.93 -13.77
N PRO A 121 -14.75 10.87 -13.04
CA PRO A 121 -15.60 10.17 -12.11
C PRO A 121 -16.15 11.12 -11.04
N SER A 122 -17.44 10.97 -10.70
CA SER A 122 -18.13 11.75 -9.68
C SER A 122 -18.66 10.85 -8.56
N THR A 123 -18.72 11.35 -7.34
CA THR A 123 -19.37 10.64 -6.23
C THR A 123 -20.85 10.38 -6.48
N ASP A 124 -21.49 11.19 -7.33
CA ASP A 124 -22.90 11.04 -7.71
C ASP A 124 -23.13 9.76 -8.55
N ASP A 125 -22.13 9.32 -9.31
CA ASP A 125 -22.18 8.08 -10.10
C ASP A 125 -22.38 6.85 -9.21
N TYR A 126 -21.98 6.92 -7.94
CA TYR A 126 -22.08 5.83 -6.97
C TYR A 126 -23.35 5.90 -6.10
N GLN A 127 -24.13 6.98 -6.15
CA GLN A 127 -25.35 7.12 -5.34
C GLN A 127 -26.36 5.97 -5.55
N PRO A 128 -26.58 5.47 -6.80
CA PRO A 128 -27.47 4.35 -7.01
C PRO A 128 -27.04 3.05 -6.30
N LEU A 129 -25.76 2.94 -5.89
CA LEU A 129 -25.23 1.76 -5.21
C LEU A 129 -25.46 1.80 -3.69
N ARG A 130 -25.77 2.98 -3.12
CA ARG A 130 -26.00 3.17 -1.68
C ARG A 130 -27.36 2.67 -1.19
N VAL A 131 -28.24 2.25 -2.11
CA VAL A 131 -29.55 1.70 -1.76
C VAL A 131 -29.36 0.36 -1.05
N LYS A 132 -29.95 0.21 0.15
CA LYS A 132 -29.94 -1.07 0.86
C LYS A 132 -30.63 -2.11 0.00
N PRO A 133 -30.02 -3.26 -0.24
CA PRO A 133 -30.67 -4.32 -1.00
C PRO A 133 -31.91 -4.81 -0.26
N THR A 134 -33.01 -4.91 -0.98
CA THR A 134 -34.31 -5.35 -0.45
C THR A 134 -34.59 -6.83 -0.70
N ASP A 135 -33.65 -7.53 -1.32
CA ASP A 135 -33.83 -8.89 -1.79
C ASP A 135 -33.24 -9.92 -0.80
N ASP A 136 -33.98 -11.02 -0.56
CA ASP A 136 -33.55 -12.17 0.24
C ASP A 136 -32.36 -12.95 -0.40
N LYS A 137 -32.02 -12.64 -1.66
CA LYS A 137 -30.94 -13.28 -2.41
C LYS A 137 -29.61 -12.49 -2.29
N LEU A 138 -29.26 -12.07 -1.09
CA LEU A 138 -27.98 -11.40 -0.86
C LEU A 138 -26.82 -12.40 -0.96
N SER A 139 -25.81 -12.04 -1.73
CA SER A 139 -24.50 -12.72 -1.71
C SER A 139 -23.51 -11.86 -0.97
N VAL A 140 -22.84 -12.41 0.05
CA VAL A 140 -21.69 -11.74 0.67
C VAL A 140 -20.53 -11.79 -0.31
N LYS A 141 -20.10 -10.63 -0.75
CA LYS A 141 -18.90 -10.48 -1.58
C LYS A 141 -17.75 -9.99 -0.69
N ARG A 142 -16.61 -10.65 -0.87
CA ARG A 142 -15.35 -10.25 -0.28
C ARG A 142 -14.57 -9.47 -1.32
N HIS A 143 -14.02 -8.33 -0.91
CA HIS A 143 -13.10 -7.54 -1.72
C HIS A 143 -11.80 -7.37 -0.94
N ASP A 144 -10.71 -7.86 -1.51
CA ASP A 144 -9.38 -7.62 -1.00
C ASP A 144 -8.94 -6.23 -1.49
N SER A 145 -8.64 -5.35 -0.56
CA SER A 145 -8.12 -4.02 -0.82
C SER A 145 -6.72 -3.92 -0.23
N ASP A 146 -5.88 -3.08 -0.82
CA ASP A 146 -4.58 -2.80 -0.22
C ASP A 146 -4.77 -2.24 1.19
N TYR A 147 -5.64 -1.22 1.34
CA TYR A 147 -6.05 -0.69 2.64
C TYR A 147 -7.43 -0.06 2.56
N TYR A 148 -8.23 -0.34 3.59
CA TYR A 148 -9.50 0.29 3.85
C TYR A 148 -9.42 0.98 5.20
N LEU A 149 -9.70 2.28 5.23
CA LEU A 149 -9.58 3.12 6.42
C LEU A 149 -10.97 3.47 6.92
N ILE A 150 -11.24 3.18 8.19
CA ILE A 150 -12.47 3.59 8.89
C ILE A 150 -12.07 4.62 9.92
N ASP A 151 -12.64 5.81 9.82
CA ASP A 151 -12.41 6.85 10.81
C ASP A 151 -12.92 6.41 12.19
N LYS A 152 -12.08 6.52 13.22
CA LYS A 152 -12.42 6.06 14.58
C LYS A 152 -13.45 6.93 15.29
N GLU A 153 -13.62 8.18 14.84
CA GLU A 153 -14.56 9.11 15.44
C GLU A 153 -15.95 9.01 14.79
N THR A 154 -15.99 8.87 13.46
CA THR A 154 -17.25 8.82 12.70
C THR A 154 -17.74 7.41 12.41
N GLY A 155 -16.84 6.43 12.38
CA GLY A 155 -17.14 5.06 11.99
C GLY A 155 -17.35 4.87 10.48
N GLU A 156 -17.01 5.89 9.65
CA GLU A 156 -17.12 5.89 8.20
C GLU A 156 -15.77 5.68 7.50
#